data_940153651df1c4b3f3224f3371415946
#
_entry.id   940153651df1c4b3f3224f3371415946
#
_cell.length_a   1.000
_cell.length_b   1.000
_cell.length_c   1.000
_cell.angle_alpha   90.00
_cell.angle_beta   90.00
_cell.angle_gamma   90.00
#
_symmetry.space_group_name_H-M   'P 1'
#
loop_
_entity.id
_entity.type
_entity.pdbx_description
1 polymer ?
#
loop_
_entity_poly.entity_id
_entity_poly.type
_entity_poly.pdbx_seq_one_letter_code
_entity_poly.pdbx_strand_id
1 'polypeptide(L)'
;MRGNKTATIRRRINSLSAILTYAYAELDLDKRNPFSRLIIKAEGEDSHKRGTFTHDQLKEGYEKALASGSQIKLLMPLLGETGCRLAEIVGLRLEDIDLENDLIHIRPNSARRLKTRNSQRTLPLVGYAKLAMEKALTHSDDQYLFPRYIREGKCFATHASNLLNKWLKKAFDGLTAHCLRHTFRDRLRAVECPLELIDQIGGWRSITTVGAGY
;
A
#
# COMPACT_ATOMS: atom_id res chain seq x y z
N MET A 1 27.36 -16.08 6.02
CA MET A 1 26.86 -14.74 5.61
C MET A 1 25.58 -14.90 4.78
N ARG A 2 24.46 -14.32 5.15
CA ARG A 2 23.27 -14.30 4.28
C ARG A 2 23.49 -13.25 3.17
N GLY A 3 23.67 -13.70 1.93
CA GLY A 3 23.78 -12.83 0.77
C GLY A 3 22.53 -11.99 0.52
N ASN A 4 22.64 -10.91 -0.27
CA ASN A 4 21.48 -10.14 -0.70
C ASN A 4 20.60 -10.98 -1.65
N LYS A 5 19.28 -10.81 -1.56
CA LYS A 5 18.34 -11.40 -2.52
C LYS A 5 18.58 -10.86 -3.94
N THR A 6 18.39 -11.72 -4.95
CA THR A 6 18.60 -11.36 -6.36
C THR A 6 17.79 -10.14 -6.79
N ALA A 7 16.54 -9.99 -6.34
CA ALA A 7 15.74 -8.80 -6.57
C ALA A 7 16.35 -7.51 -5.97
N THR A 8 17.07 -7.62 -4.84
CA THR A 8 17.79 -6.47 -4.25
C THR A 8 19.03 -6.14 -5.07
N ILE A 9 19.76 -7.16 -5.52
CA ILE A 9 20.92 -6.99 -6.40
C ILE A 9 20.49 -6.32 -7.71
N ARG A 10 19.42 -6.81 -8.35
CA ARG A 10 18.86 -6.22 -9.58
C ARG A 10 18.51 -4.75 -9.39
N ARG A 11 17.83 -4.40 -8.30
CA ARG A 11 17.47 -3.01 -8.01
C ARG A 11 18.69 -2.11 -7.88
N ARG A 12 19.75 -2.58 -7.22
CA ARG A 12 21.01 -1.80 -7.08
C ARG A 12 21.71 -1.63 -8.42
N ILE A 13 21.79 -2.69 -9.24
CA ILE A 13 22.35 -2.62 -10.60
C ILE A 13 21.55 -1.62 -11.45
N ASN A 14 20.22 -1.66 -11.42
CA ASN A 14 19.39 -0.72 -12.16
C ASN A 14 19.59 0.73 -11.71
N SER A 15 19.79 0.97 -10.41
CA SER A 15 20.10 2.31 -9.88
C SER A 15 21.45 2.82 -10.39
N LEU A 16 22.50 1.98 -10.36
CA LEU A 16 23.82 2.33 -10.88
C LEU A 16 23.78 2.55 -12.40
N SER A 17 23.06 1.67 -13.11
CA SER A 17 22.86 1.82 -14.55
C SER A 17 22.18 3.14 -14.93
N ALA A 18 21.14 3.52 -14.19
CA ALA A 18 20.43 4.77 -14.41
C ALA A 18 21.34 6.00 -14.19
N ILE A 19 22.12 6.00 -13.12
CA ILE A 19 23.08 7.08 -12.81
C ILE A 19 24.12 7.23 -13.92
N LEU A 20 24.72 6.12 -14.37
CA LEU A 20 25.72 6.17 -15.45
C LEU A 20 25.13 6.56 -16.79
N THR A 21 23.94 6.05 -17.13
CA THR A 21 23.25 6.45 -18.37
C THR A 21 22.99 7.96 -18.37
N TYR A 22 22.51 8.50 -17.24
CA TYR A 22 22.31 9.94 -17.11
C TYR A 22 23.63 10.72 -17.24
N ALA A 23 24.69 10.28 -16.51
CA ALA A 23 26.00 10.95 -16.57
C ALA A 23 26.61 10.93 -17.98
N TYR A 24 26.49 9.82 -18.71
CA TYR A 24 27.00 9.72 -20.07
C TYR A 24 26.24 10.64 -21.04
N ALA A 25 24.93 10.77 -20.87
CA ALA A 25 24.14 11.70 -21.65
C ALA A 25 24.47 13.17 -21.34
N GLU A 26 24.59 13.53 -20.06
CA GLU A 26 24.92 14.91 -19.65
C GLU A 26 26.33 15.35 -20.05
N LEU A 27 27.29 14.42 -20.08
CA LEU A 27 28.69 14.70 -20.43
C LEU A 27 29.02 14.41 -21.89
N ASP A 28 28.01 14.11 -22.71
CA ASP A 28 28.16 13.74 -24.15
C ASP A 28 29.24 12.65 -24.37
N LEU A 29 29.22 11.62 -23.52
CA LEU A 29 30.17 10.52 -23.57
C LEU A 29 29.59 9.34 -24.34
N ASP A 30 30.17 9.02 -25.50
CA ASP A 30 29.85 7.80 -26.24
C ASP A 30 30.54 6.58 -25.61
N LYS A 31 29.98 6.15 -24.46
CA LYS A 31 30.48 4.99 -23.70
C LYS A 31 29.36 4.01 -23.43
N ARG A 32 29.67 2.71 -23.59
CA ARG A 32 28.73 1.65 -23.19
C ARG A 32 28.62 1.61 -21.67
N ASN A 33 27.39 1.64 -21.18
CA ASN A 33 27.11 1.51 -19.75
C ASN A 33 27.43 0.06 -19.29
N PRO A 34 28.44 -0.14 -18.38
CA PRO A 34 28.84 -1.48 -17.93
C PRO A 34 27.79 -2.19 -17.09
N PHE A 35 26.82 -1.45 -16.53
CA PHE A 35 25.72 -2.02 -15.77
C PHE A 35 24.47 -2.35 -16.62
N SER A 36 24.52 -2.07 -17.92
CA SER A 36 23.45 -2.46 -18.83
C SER A 36 23.51 -3.98 -19.09
N ARG A 37 22.32 -4.62 -19.07
CA ARG A 37 22.17 -6.05 -19.42
C ARG A 37 23.01 -7.03 -18.59
N LEU A 38 23.37 -6.68 -17.34
CA LEU A 38 24.05 -7.61 -16.45
C LEU A 38 23.11 -8.77 -16.10
N ILE A 39 23.64 -9.99 -16.24
CA ILE A 39 22.94 -11.22 -15.87
C ILE A 39 23.21 -11.51 -14.39
N ILE A 40 22.17 -11.79 -13.63
CA ILE A 40 22.26 -12.26 -12.24
C ILE A 40 21.98 -13.76 -12.26
N LYS A 41 22.92 -14.55 -11.75
CA LYS A 41 22.73 -16.00 -11.63
C LYS A 41 21.53 -16.29 -10.74
N ALA A 42 20.66 -17.21 -11.17
CA ALA A 42 19.47 -17.65 -10.44
C ALA A 42 18.52 -16.50 -10.06
N GLU A 43 18.39 -15.48 -10.93
CA GLU A 43 17.54 -14.32 -10.68
C GLU A 43 16.07 -14.73 -10.52
N GLY A 44 15.48 -14.37 -9.35
CA GLY A 44 14.08 -14.67 -9.04
C GLY A 44 13.87 -16.00 -8.31
N GLU A 45 14.81 -16.93 -8.28
CA GLU A 45 14.67 -18.22 -7.58
C GLU A 45 14.53 -18.05 -6.06
N ASP A 46 15.09 -16.98 -5.50
CA ASP A 46 14.98 -16.60 -4.09
C ASP A 46 13.74 -15.73 -3.79
N SER A 47 12.84 -15.60 -4.75
CA SER A 47 11.59 -14.87 -4.57
C SER A 47 10.58 -15.73 -3.80
N HIS A 48 10.00 -15.17 -2.75
CA HIS A 48 8.89 -15.82 -2.04
C HIS A 48 7.57 -15.18 -2.50
N LYS A 49 6.59 -16.01 -2.86
CA LYS A 49 5.21 -15.55 -3.02
C LYS A 49 4.75 -14.99 -1.67
N ARG A 50 4.18 -13.79 -1.69
CA ARG A 50 3.59 -13.21 -0.48
C ARG A 50 2.34 -13.99 -0.15
N GLY A 51 2.18 -14.34 1.12
CA GLY A 51 0.95 -14.95 1.61
C GLY A 51 -0.24 -13.98 1.51
N THR A 52 -1.41 -14.56 1.53
CA THR A 52 -2.69 -13.84 1.63
C THR A 52 -3.42 -14.29 2.89
N PHE A 53 -4.28 -13.45 3.44
CA PHE A 53 -5.12 -13.80 4.57
C PHE A 53 -6.27 -14.70 4.13
N THR A 54 -6.59 -15.72 4.90
CA THR A 54 -7.84 -16.46 4.75
C THR A 54 -9.02 -15.61 5.24
N HIS A 55 -10.25 -16.02 4.90
CA HIS A 55 -11.45 -15.34 5.39
C HIS A 55 -11.51 -15.33 6.93
N ASP A 56 -11.22 -16.46 7.54
CA ASP A 56 -11.25 -16.61 9.00
C ASP A 56 -10.18 -15.74 9.68
N GLN A 57 -8.97 -15.67 9.11
CA GLN A 57 -7.91 -14.79 9.61
C GLN A 57 -8.29 -13.30 9.50
N LEU A 58 -8.97 -12.90 8.43
CA LEU A 58 -9.47 -11.53 8.29
C LEU A 58 -10.51 -11.23 9.38
N LYS A 59 -11.52 -12.09 9.53
CA LYS A 59 -12.59 -11.94 10.52
C LYS A 59 -12.00 -11.85 11.92
N GLU A 60 -11.19 -12.84 12.31
CA GLU A 60 -10.51 -12.88 13.61
C GLU A 60 -9.69 -11.61 13.87
N GLY A 61 -8.91 -11.17 12.87
CA GLY A 61 -8.07 -9.99 12.97
C GLY A 61 -8.87 -8.71 13.10
N TYR A 62 -9.97 -8.58 12.38
CA TYR A 62 -10.86 -7.41 12.45
C TYR A 62 -11.57 -7.34 13.81
N GLU A 63 -12.08 -8.44 14.30
CA GLU A 63 -12.71 -8.53 15.63
C GLU A 63 -11.70 -8.17 16.74
N LYS A 64 -10.49 -8.72 16.71
CA LYS A 64 -9.40 -8.38 17.62
C LYS A 64 -9.00 -6.90 17.53
N ALA A 65 -8.98 -6.33 16.32
CA ALA A 65 -8.66 -4.93 16.11
C ALA A 65 -9.73 -4.02 16.73
N LEU A 66 -10.99 -4.30 16.47
CA LEU A 66 -12.12 -3.55 17.03
C LEU A 66 -12.22 -3.68 18.55
N ALA A 67 -12.06 -4.88 19.10
CA ALA A 67 -12.10 -5.11 20.53
C ALA A 67 -10.99 -4.38 21.30
N SER A 68 -9.79 -4.29 20.69
CA SER A 68 -8.65 -3.65 21.36
C SER A 68 -8.72 -2.12 21.40
N GLY A 69 -9.50 -1.47 20.56
CA GLY A 69 -9.54 -0.02 20.39
C GLY A 69 -8.19 0.63 20.02
N SER A 70 -7.18 -0.18 19.74
CA SER A 70 -5.84 0.32 19.40
C SER A 70 -5.81 0.93 18.01
N GLN A 71 -5.50 2.22 17.92
CA GLN A 71 -5.42 2.98 16.68
C GLN A 71 -4.61 2.26 15.58
N ILE A 72 -3.49 1.63 15.95
CA ILE A 72 -2.66 0.91 14.97
C ILE A 72 -3.33 -0.36 14.44
N LYS A 73 -4.09 -1.06 15.27
CA LYS A 73 -4.78 -2.29 14.85
C LYS A 73 -6.00 -2.00 13.98
N LEU A 74 -6.67 -0.85 14.19
CA LEU A 74 -7.77 -0.39 13.34
C LEU A 74 -7.37 -0.18 11.88
N LEU A 75 -6.08 -0.03 11.59
CA LEU A 75 -5.58 -0.03 10.22
C LEU A 75 -5.80 -1.38 9.50
N MET A 76 -5.92 -2.50 10.23
CA MET A 76 -6.12 -3.80 9.58
C MET A 76 -7.46 -3.89 8.83
N PRO A 77 -8.64 -3.67 9.46
CA PRO A 77 -9.91 -3.67 8.74
C PRO A 77 -10.01 -2.54 7.70
N LEU A 78 -9.48 -1.35 7.98
CA LEU A 78 -9.45 -0.26 7.00
C LEU A 78 -8.69 -0.64 5.73
N LEU A 79 -7.54 -1.29 5.85
CA LEU A 79 -6.74 -1.72 4.69
C LEU A 79 -7.33 -2.95 4.00
N GLY A 80 -7.88 -3.89 4.78
CA GLY A 80 -8.38 -5.15 4.27
C GLY A 80 -9.71 -5.03 3.52
N GLU A 81 -10.53 -4.04 3.86
CA GLU A 81 -11.84 -3.82 3.24
C GLU A 81 -11.84 -2.70 2.17
N THR A 82 -10.80 -1.88 2.13
CA THR A 82 -10.69 -0.83 1.10
C THR A 82 -9.62 -1.10 0.06
N GLY A 83 -8.69 -2.02 0.35
CA GLY A 83 -7.53 -2.27 -0.50
C GLY A 83 -6.58 -1.08 -0.63
N CYS A 84 -6.70 -0.05 0.19
CA CYS A 84 -5.85 1.12 0.19
C CYS A 84 -4.39 0.80 0.50
N ARG A 85 -3.47 1.68 0.07
CA ARG A 85 -2.10 1.66 0.58
C ARG A 85 -2.07 2.19 2.01
N LEU A 86 -1.17 1.64 2.82
CA LEU A 86 -1.05 2.07 4.22
C LEU A 86 -0.92 3.60 4.35
N ALA A 87 -0.07 4.23 3.54
CA ALA A 87 0.10 5.68 3.58
C ALA A 87 -1.18 6.46 3.18
N GLU A 88 -2.07 5.87 2.38
CA GLU A 88 -3.34 6.48 2.00
C GLU A 88 -4.27 6.60 3.20
N ILE A 89 -4.36 5.55 4.02
CA ILE A 89 -5.18 5.55 5.24
C ILE A 89 -4.52 6.33 6.37
N VAL A 90 -3.22 6.13 6.62
CA VAL A 90 -2.51 6.81 7.71
C VAL A 90 -2.49 8.34 7.54
N GLY A 91 -2.40 8.82 6.30
CA GLY A 91 -2.42 10.24 5.99
C GLY A 91 -3.80 10.78 5.61
N LEU A 92 -4.89 10.09 5.98
CA LEU A 92 -6.26 10.53 5.70
C LEU A 92 -6.62 11.74 6.58
N ARG A 93 -7.18 12.78 5.95
CA ARG A 93 -7.71 13.96 6.66
C ARG A 93 -9.17 13.75 7.02
N LEU A 94 -9.67 14.41 8.03
CA LEU A 94 -11.08 14.33 8.41
C LEU A 94 -12.00 14.85 7.31
N GLU A 95 -11.60 15.88 6.58
CA GLU A 95 -12.34 16.41 5.42
C GLU A 95 -12.45 15.43 4.24
N ASP A 96 -11.70 14.33 4.26
CA ASP A 96 -11.74 13.26 3.27
C ASP A 96 -12.69 12.12 3.66
N ILE A 97 -13.37 12.23 4.81
CA ILE A 97 -14.27 11.20 5.37
C ILE A 97 -15.69 11.74 5.33
N ASP A 98 -16.55 11.09 4.56
CA ASP A 98 -17.97 11.40 4.45
C ASP A 98 -18.76 10.25 5.09
N LEU A 99 -19.10 10.40 6.38
CA LEU A 99 -19.88 9.40 7.11
C LEU A 99 -21.36 9.40 6.75
N GLU A 100 -21.88 10.49 6.21
CA GLU A 100 -23.30 10.58 5.81
C GLU A 100 -23.56 9.67 4.60
N ASN A 101 -22.60 9.61 3.68
CA ASN A 101 -22.67 8.78 2.48
C ASN A 101 -21.81 7.51 2.56
N ASP A 102 -21.20 7.24 3.70
CA ASP A 102 -20.28 6.10 3.89
C ASP A 102 -19.12 6.05 2.88
N LEU A 103 -18.46 7.18 2.64
CA LEU A 103 -17.40 7.31 1.64
C LEU A 103 -16.09 7.80 2.27
N ILE A 104 -14.98 7.43 1.62
CA ILE A 104 -13.68 8.08 1.82
C ILE A 104 -13.10 8.56 0.48
N HIS A 105 -12.47 9.73 0.51
CA HIS A 105 -11.83 10.34 -0.64
C HIS A 105 -10.31 10.20 -0.53
N ILE A 106 -9.72 9.37 -1.37
CA ILE A 106 -8.25 9.25 -1.45
C ILE A 106 -7.74 10.29 -2.43
N ARG A 107 -7.20 11.39 -1.91
CA ARG A 107 -6.64 12.51 -2.69
C ARG A 107 -5.33 13.01 -2.09
N PRO A 108 -4.44 13.66 -2.85
CA PRO A 108 -3.21 14.22 -2.30
C PRO A 108 -3.54 15.31 -1.28
N ASN A 109 -2.71 15.42 -0.25
CA ASN A 109 -2.80 16.49 0.74
C ASN A 109 -1.40 16.96 1.17
N SER A 110 -1.32 17.97 2.05
CA SER A 110 -0.06 18.55 2.51
C SER A 110 0.88 17.53 3.15
N ALA A 111 0.35 16.56 3.90
CA ALA A 111 1.15 15.56 4.60
C ALA A 111 1.52 14.35 3.73
N ARG A 112 0.78 14.10 2.65
CA ARG A 112 0.90 12.88 1.86
C ARG A 112 0.69 13.11 0.37
N ARG A 113 1.68 12.77 -0.44
CA ARG A 113 1.55 12.64 -1.90
C ARG A 113 0.97 11.27 -2.25
N LEU A 114 0.22 11.18 -3.35
CA LEU A 114 -0.16 9.91 -3.95
C LEU A 114 0.96 9.37 -4.85
N LYS A 115 1.10 8.05 -4.92
CA LYS A 115 2.16 7.40 -5.71
C LYS A 115 1.98 7.64 -7.21
N THR A 116 0.73 7.72 -7.68
CA THR A 116 0.36 7.96 -9.09
C THR A 116 -0.92 8.80 -9.15
N ARG A 117 -1.20 9.47 -10.27
CA ARG A 117 -2.46 10.19 -10.49
C ARG A 117 -3.68 9.28 -10.32
N ASN A 118 -3.63 8.06 -10.83
CA ASN A 118 -4.70 7.06 -10.73
C ASN A 118 -4.95 6.56 -9.29
N SER A 119 -4.15 6.98 -8.32
CA SER A 119 -4.41 6.67 -6.91
C SER A 119 -5.51 7.53 -6.30
N GLN A 120 -5.87 8.66 -6.93
CA GLN A 120 -6.99 9.50 -6.49
C GLN A 120 -8.31 8.81 -6.84
N ARG A 121 -9.16 8.61 -5.84
CA ARG A 121 -10.43 7.89 -5.96
C ARG A 121 -11.30 8.07 -4.75
N THR A 122 -12.59 7.80 -4.90
CA THR A 122 -13.56 7.69 -3.82
C THR A 122 -13.90 6.23 -3.59
N LEU A 123 -13.98 5.80 -2.35
CA LEU A 123 -14.23 4.42 -1.95
C LEU A 123 -15.37 4.36 -0.93
N PRO A 124 -16.24 3.34 -1.01
CA PRO A 124 -17.24 3.10 0.02
C PRO A 124 -16.60 2.56 1.29
N LEU A 125 -17.13 2.99 2.43
CA LEU A 125 -16.87 2.41 3.75
C LEU A 125 -17.95 1.38 4.04
N VAL A 126 -17.58 0.10 4.00
CA VAL A 126 -18.53 -1.00 4.22
C VAL A 126 -18.05 -1.90 5.36
N GLY A 127 -18.98 -2.59 6.01
CA GLY A 127 -18.70 -3.64 6.98
C GLY A 127 -17.68 -3.22 8.05
N TYR A 128 -16.64 -4.02 8.20
CA TYR A 128 -15.59 -3.78 9.22
C TYR A 128 -14.80 -2.48 9.00
N ALA A 129 -14.70 -1.97 7.77
CA ALA A 129 -14.04 -0.69 7.51
C ALA A 129 -14.83 0.48 8.11
N LYS A 130 -16.18 0.47 7.99
CA LYS A 130 -17.04 1.48 8.60
C LYS A 130 -16.89 1.50 10.12
N LEU A 131 -17.02 0.34 10.76
CA LEU A 131 -16.87 0.21 12.22
C LEU A 131 -15.48 0.64 12.72
N ALA A 132 -14.44 0.33 11.95
CA ALA A 132 -13.09 0.75 12.28
C ALA A 132 -12.86 2.24 12.07
N MET A 133 -13.51 2.85 11.07
CA MET A 133 -13.47 4.29 10.83
C MET A 133 -14.11 5.05 11.99
N GLU A 134 -15.31 4.67 12.39
CA GLU A 134 -16.03 5.26 13.53
C GLU A 134 -15.17 5.19 14.80
N LYS A 135 -14.56 4.05 15.09
CA LYS A 135 -13.63 3.91 16.23
C LYS A 135 -12.36 4.74 16.05
N ALA A 136 -11.80 4.83 14.87
CA ALA A 136 -10.59 5.62 14.63
C ALA A 136 -10.83 7.11 14.84
N LEU A 137 -12.00 7.61 14.51
CA LEU A 137 -12.41 9.00 14.72
C LEU A 137 -12.42 9.40 16.20
N THR A 138 -12.64 8.48 17.13
CA THR A 138 -12.54 8.80 18.58
C THR A 138 -11.11 9.12 19.03
N HIS A 139 -10.12 8.86 18.19
CA HIS A 139 -8.70 9.11 18.45
C HIS A 139 -8.08 10.13 17.48
N SER A 140 -8.90 10.74 16.62
CA SER A 140 -8.44 11.77 15.68
C SER A 140 -8.15 13.09 16.39
N ASP A 141 -7.43 13.97 15.70
CA ASP A 141 -7.37 15.39 16.04
C ASP A 141 -8.33 16.20 15.13
N ASP A 142 -8.16 17.52 15.08
CA ASP A 142 -8.99 18.39 14.25
C ASP A 142 -8.72 18.24 12.74
N GLN A 143 -7.69 17.52 12.34
CA GLN A 143 -7.21 17.50 10.98
C GLN A 143 -7.01 16.10 10.38
N TYR A 144 -6.50 15.14 11.17
CA TYR A 144 -6.09 13.82 10.69
C TYR A 144 -6.73 12.68 11.48
N LEU A 145 -7.07 11.62 10.77
CA LEU A 145 -7.60 10.39 11.37
C LEU A 145 -6.56 9.69 12.26
N PHE A 146 -5.28 9.77 11.89
CA PHE A 146 -4.16 9.14 12.62
C PHE A 146 -3.07 10.16 12.96
N PRO A 147 -3.35 11.17 13.83
CA PRO A 147 -2.44 12.29 14.10
C PRO A 147 -1.08 11.84 14.66
N ARG A 148 -1.05 10.74 15.40
CA ARG A 148 0.19 10.15 15.93
C ARG A 148 1.26 9.90 14.87
N TYR A 149 0.86 9.71 13.62
CA TYR A 149 1.76 9.42 12.50
C TYR A 149 1.97 10.60 11.57
N ILE A 150 1.52 11.77 11.97
CA ILE A 150 1.77 13.03 11.27
C ILE A 150 2.71 13.87 12.13
N ARG A 151 3.84 14.28 11.58
CA ARG A 151 4.83 15.13 12.26
C ARG A 151 5.33 16.19 11.28
N GLU A 152 5.39 17.43 11.71
CA GLU A 152 5.87 18.55 10.87
C GLU A 152 5.19 18.57 9.49
N GLY A 153 3.89 18.30 9.46
CA GLY A 153 3.11 18.22 8.21
C GLY A 153 3.47 17.07 7.27
N LYS A 154 4.16 16.03 7.76
CA LYS A 154 4.54 14.84 6.96
C LYS A 154 3.99 13.55 7.53
N CYS A 155 3.53 12.65 6.65
CA CYS A 155 3.01 11.34 7.02
C CYS A 155 4.13 10.31 7.19
N PHE A 156 4.30 9.78 8.39
CA PHE A 156 5.28 8.75 8.76
C PHE A 156 4.67 7.34 8.66
N ALA A 157 4.15 6.98 7.49
CA ALA A 157 3.54 5.68 7.24
C ALA A 157 4.49 4.49 7.50
N THR A 158 5.79 4.67 7.38
CA THR A 158 6.79 3.63 7.69
C THR A 158 6.75 3.25 9.17
N HIS A 159 6.57 4.22 10.08
CA HIS A 159 6.44 3.94 11.51
C HIS A 159 5.16 3.14 11.80
N ALA A 160 4.03 3.56 11.24
CA ALA A 160 2.78 2.81 11.33
C ALA A 160 2.92 1.39 10.76
N SER A 161 3.60 1.25 9.60
CA SER A 161 3.89 -0.05 8.98
C SER A 161 4.67 -0.98 9.92
N ASN A 162 5.71 -0.48 10.57
CA ASN A 162 6.53 -1.29 11.47
C ASN A 162 5.72 -1.80 12.67
N LEU A 163 4.92 -0.94 13.28
CA LEU A 163 4.08 -1.31 14.43
C LEU A 163 2.97 -2.30 14.03
N LEU A 164 2.26 -2.01 12.94
CA LEU A 164 1.20 -2.90 12.44
C LEU A 164 1.79 -4.26 12.06
N ASN A 165 2.89 -4.30 11.32
CA ASN A 165 3.52 -5.53 10.90
C ASN A 165 4.10 -6.35 12.07
N LYS A 166 4.55 -5.70 13.15
CA LYS A 166 4.97 -6.40 14.37
C LYS A 166 3.83 -7.21 14.96
N TRP A 167 2.63 -6.63 15.01
CA TRP A 167 1.45 -7.33 15.48
C TRP A 167 0.97 -8.41 14.51
N LEU A 168 0.81 -8.07 13.22
CA LEU A 168 0.31 -9.00 12.20
C LEU A 168 1.18 -10.25 12.07
N LYS A 169 2.51 -10.09 11.99
CA LYS A 169 3.44 -11.23 11.89
C LYS A 169 3.36 -12.19 13.05
N LYS A 170 3.10 -11.68 14.26
CA LYS A 170 2.95 -12.50 15.45
C LYS A 170 1.59 -13.21 15.48
N ALA A 171 0.54 -12.53 15.03
CA ALA A 171 -0.83 -13.04 15.10
C ALA A 171 -1.20 -13.94 13.91
N PHE A 172 -0.56 -13.76 12.74
CA PHE A 172 -0.96 -14.37 11.47
C PHE A 172 0.24 -14.88 10.66
N ASP A 173 1.10 -15.67 11.28
CA ASP A 173 2.20 -16.43 10.65
C ASP A 173 3.00 -15.64 9.59
N GLY A 174 3.54 -14.50 9.99
CA GLY A 174 4.40 -13.70 9.14
C GLY A 174 3.70 -12.80 8.11
N LEU A 175 2.36 -12.80 8.05
CA LEU A 175 1.61 -11.92 7.17
C LEU A 175 1.82 -10.44 7.55
N THR A 176 1.67 -9.55 6.56
CA THR A 176 1.96 -8.12 6.70
C THR A 176 0.80 -7.25 6.21
N ALA A 177 0.83 -5.96 6.53
CA ALA A 177 -0.15 -4.99 6.05
C ALA A 177 -0.30 -4.99 4.52
N HIS A 178 0.79 -5.26 3.78
CA HIS A 178 0.72 -5.32 2.32
C HIS A 178 -0.02 -6.56 1.81
N CYS A 179 -0.03 -7.64 2.60
CA CYS A 179 -0.81 -8.85 2.27
C CYS A 179 -2.31 -8.56 2.30
N LEU A 180 -2.81 -7.66 3.16
CA LEU A 180 -4.20 -7.24 3.19
C LEU A 180 -4.68 -6.72 1.83
N ARG A 181 -3.86 -5.88 1.19
CA ARG A 181 -4.18 -5.33 -0.12
C ARG A 181 -4.14 -6.39 -1.24
N HIS A 182 -3.26 -7.39 -1.15
CA HIS A 182 -3.29 -8.53 -2.05
C HIS A 182 -4.54 -9.38 -1.84
N THR A 183 -4.84 -9.70 -0.58
CA THR A 183 -6.06 -10.44 -0.21
C THR A 183 -7.32 -9.73 -0.70
N PHE A 184 -7.41 -8.42 -0.56
CA PHE A 184 -8.54 -7.64 -1.07
C PHE A 184 -8.71 -7.82 -2.59
N ARG A 185 -7.62 -7.74 -3.36
CA ARG A 185 -7.65 -7.97 -4.81
C ARG A 185 -8.09 -9.39 -5.15
N ASP A 186 -7.60 -10.38 -4.42
CA ASP A 186 -7.95 -11.79 -4.65
C ASP A 186 -9.41 -12.07 -4.29
N ARG A 187 -9.94 -11.44 -3.23
CA ARG A 187 -11.37 -11.50 -2.88
C ARG A 187 -12.26 -10.93 -3.97
N LEU A 188 -11.90 -9.77 -4.53
CA LEU A 188 -12.65 -9.18 -5.65
C LEU A 188 -12.63 -10.08 -6.90
N ARG A 189 -11.48 -10.73 -7.17
CA ARG A 189 -11.38 -11.72 -8.27
C ARG A 189 -12.23 -12.95 -8.02
N ALA A 190 -12.28 -13.43 -6.78
CA ALA A 190 -13.06 -14.62 -6.42
C ALA A 190 -14.58 -14.43 -6.61
N VAL A 191 -15.06 -13.18 -6.60
CA VAL A 191 -16.45 -12.83 -6.92
C VAL A 191 -16.62 -12.32 -8.36
N GLU A 192 -15.64 -12.59 -9.22
CA GLU A 192 -15.65 -12.24 -10.65
C GLU A 192 -15.84 -10.73 -10.93
N CYS A 193 -15.40 -9.88 -10.00
CA CYS A 193 -15.44 -8.43 -10.18
C CYS A 193 -14.65 -8.04 -11.44
N PRO A 194 -15.18 -7.17 -12.32
CA PRO A 194 -14.48 -6.73 -13.53
C PRO A 194 -13.10 -6.14 -13.21
N LEU A 195 -12.08 -6.50 -13.98
CA LEU A 195 -10.70 -6.07 -13.73
C LEU A 195 -10.53 -4.55 -13.68
N GLU A 196 -11.26 -3.84 -14.53
CA GLU A 196 -11.26 -2.37 -14.56
C GLU A 196 -11.76 -1.78 -13.24
N LEU A 197 -12.83 -2.35 -12.68
CA LEU A 197 -13.35 -1.93 -11.38
C LEU A 197 -12.40 -2.30 -10.25
N ILE A 198 -11.79 -3.50 -10.28
CA ILE A 198 -10.75 -3.88 -9.33
C ILE A 198 -9.62 -2.86 -9.35
N ASP A 199 -9.12 -2.50 -10.54
CA ASP A 199 -8.01 -1.57 -10.70
C ASP A 199 -8.40 -0.14 -10.26
N GLN A 200 -9.62 0.28 -10.52
CA GLN A 200 -10.16 1.57 -10.07
C GLN A 200 -10.25 1.63 -8.54
N ILE A 201 -10.88 0.64 -7.90
CA ILE A 201 -11.01 0.57 -6.44
C ILE A 201 -9.64 0.53 -5.78
N GLY A 202 -8.74 -0.31 -6.27
CA GLY A 202 -7.40 -0.44 -5.71
C GLY A 202 -6.45 0.71 -6.05
N GLY A 203 -6.76 1.56 -7.03
CA GLY A 203 -5.81 2.54 -7.57
C GLY A 203 -4.58 1.85 -8.17
N TRP A 204 -4.78 0.73 -8.89
CA TRP A 204 -3.77 0.08 -9.70
C TRP A 204 -3.78 0.67 -11.12
N ARG A 205 -2.72 0.47 -11.89
CA ARG A 205 -2.72 0.76 -13.31
C ARG A 205 -3.36 -0.42 -14.04
N SER A 206 -4.38 -0.17 -14.83
CA SER A 206 -4.83 -1.13 -15.82
C SER A 206 -3.79 -1.24 -16.94
N ILE A 207 -3.42 -2.46 -17.32
CA ILE A 207 -2.53 -2.70 -18.48
C ILE A 207 -3.32 -2.43 -19.79
N THR A 208 -4.63 -2.39 -19.73
CA THR A 208 -5.54 -2.19 -20.86
C THR A 208 -5.72 -0.72 -21.27
N THR A 209 -5.20 0.26 -20.52
CA THR A 209 -5.36 1.70 -20.82
C THR A 209 -4.40 2.23 -21.90
N VAL A 210 -3.84 1.40 -22.76
CA VAL A 210 -3.06 1.85 -23.93
C VAL A 210 -3.98 2.27 -25.10
N GLY A 211 -5.29 2.08 -24.99
CA GLY A 211 -6.25 2.37 -26.06
C GLY A 211 -7.41 3.32 -25.73
N ALA A 212 -7.53 3.81 -24.48
CA ALA A 212 -8.66 4.65 -24.06
C ALA A 212 -8.28 6.14 -23.90
N GLY A 213 -7.56 6.67 -24.86
CA GLY A 213 -7.17 8.08 -24.94
C GLY A 213 -7.63 8.69 -26.27
N TYR A 214 -8.94 8.68 -26.51
CA TYR A 214 -9.61 9.52 -27.52
C TYR A 214 -10.85 10.13 -26.92
#